data_1816449dd52a3cb1a3c7617551ebb349
#
_entry.id   1816449dd52a3cb1a3c7617551ebb349
#
_cell.length_a   1.000
_cell.length_b   1.000
_cell.length_c   1.000
_cell.angle_alpha   90.00
_cell.angle_beta   90.00
_cell.angle_gamma   90.00
#
_symmetry.space_group_name_H-M   'P 1'
#
loop_
_entity.id
_entity.type
_entity.pdbx_description
1 polymer ?
#
loop_
_entity_poly.entity_id
_entity_poly.type
_entity_poly.pdbx_seq_one_letter_code
_entity_poly.pdbx_strand_id
1 'polypeptide(L)'
;RSDSSIRLSWVKCSLSGEDYVGGIAGYGKTLSDCRSLVTVDGGAYTGAIAGDVDEDGSVTSCLFTHETLGAIDGISYARKAEPAAFDALCAEDTVPKTFSQMELTFRADGKEVAVVPFQYGRGIDSLPEIPAKKGFSAVWPDLDYTHLTASQTLDAVYTPYTSSLTDDTQTLPQILVDGSFS
;
A
#
# COMPACT_ATOMS: atom_id res chain seq x y z
N ARG A 1 27.68 -8.50 16.27
CA ARG A 1 27.16 -9.29 15.13
C ARG A 1 26.75 -10.64 15.70
N SER A 2 25.46 -10.90 15.81
CA SER A 2 24.94 -12.21 16.17
C SER A 2 24.71 -13.02 14.91
N ASP A 3 24.99 -14.32 14.94
CA ASP A 3 24.64 -15.26 13.88
C ASP A 3 23.10 -15.39 13.81
N SER A 4 22.44 -14.41 13.20
CA SER A 4 20.99 -14.40 13.07
C SER A 4 20.54 -15.24 11.88
N SER A 5 19.54 -16.06 12.09
CA SER A 5 18.92 -16.87 11.06
C SER A 5 17.42 -16.61 11.06
N ILE A 6 16.86 -16.31 9.90
CA ILE A 6 15.41 -16.18 9.68
C ILE A 6 14.98 -17.29 8.72
N ARG A 7 14.00 -18.08 9.13
CA ARG A 7 13.50 -19.21 8.36
C ARG A 7 11.99 -19.28 8.39
N LEU A 8 11.40 -19.86 7.35
CA LEU A 8 9.96 -20.15 7.28
C LEU A 8 9.10 -18.95 7.69
N SER A 9 9.45 -17.78 7.14
CA SER A 9 8.81 -16.52 7.50
C SER A 9 8.02 -15.95 6.32
N TRP A 10 6.82 -15.44 6.59
CA TRP A 10 5.95 -14.80 5.59
C TRP A 10 5.71 -13.36 5.99
N VAL A 11 5.99 -12.44 5.08
CA VAL A 11 5.81 -11.01 5.30
C VAL A 11 4.95 -10.42 4.20
N LYS A 12 3.89 -9.72 4.60
CA LYS A 12 3.02 -8.94 3.71
C LYS A 12 2.77 -7.57 4.33
N CYS A 13 3.40 -6.53 3.79
CA CYS A 13 3.24 -5.15 4.27
C CYS A 13 3.82 -4.14 3.29
N SER A 14 3.58 -2.86 3.56
CA SER A 14 4.31 -1.75 2.96
C SER A 14 5.41 -1.30 3.92
N LEU A 15 6.61 -1.09 3.40
CA LEU A 15 7.80 -0.70 4.14
C LEU A 15 8.32 0.63 3.62
N SER A 16 8.75 1.49 4.51
CA SER A 16 9.40 2.76 4.17
C SER A 16 10.61 2.97 5.10
N GLY A 17 11.70 3.46 4.55
CA GLY A 17 12.93 3.72 5.28
C GLY A 17 13.94 4.48 4.44
N GLU A 18 15.09 4.83 5.03
CA GLU A 18 16.18 5.50 4.29
C GLU A 18 16.98 4.48 3.50
N ASP A 19 17.78 3.64 4.16
CA ASP A 19 18.63 2.62 3.57
C ASP A 19 18.40 1.26 4.23
N TYR A 20 18.85 0.18 3.56
CA TYR A 20 18.73 -1.19 4.05
C TYR A 20 17.28 -1.62 4.34
N VAL A 21 16.39 -1.42 3.39
CA VAL A 21 14.99 -1.79 3.51
C VAL A 21 14.72 -3.10 2.78
N GLY A 22 14.32 -4.13 3.51
CA GLY A 22 14.02 -5.44 2.94
C GLY A 22 12.83 -6.12 3.62
N GLY A 23 12.08 -6.89 2.83
CA GLY A 23 10.84 -7.52 3.29
C GLY A 23 11.03 -8.45 4.49
N ILE A 24 12.10 -9.23 4.53
CA ILE A 24 12.43 -10.17 5.60
C ILE A 24 13.48 -9.57 6.54
N ALA A 25 14.47 -8.87 5.99
CA ALA A 25 15.53 -8.25 6.78
C ALA A 25 16.06 -6.99 6.10
N GLY A 26 16.39 -5.95 6.86
CA GLY A 26 17.16 -4.82 6.34
C GLY A 26 18.57 -5.27 5.96
N TYR A 27 19.26 -5.93 6.90
CA TYR A 27 20.55 -6.59 6.69
C TYR A 27 20.53 -7.99 7.32
N GLY A 28 20.77 -9.03 6.51
CA GLY A 28 20.63 -10.42 6.92
C GLY A 28 21.91 -11.23 6.83
N LYS A 29 21.98 -12.38 7.53
CA LYS A 29 23.07 -13.35 7.39
C LYS A 29 22.57 -14.68 6.84
N THR A 30 21.60 -15.30 7.46
CA THR A 30 21.02 -16.56 6.98
C THR A 30 19.53 -16.41 6.81
N LEU A 31 19.06 -16.55 5.57
CA LEU A 31 17.65 -16.46 5.20
C LEU A 31 17.26 -17.72 4.42
N SER A 32 16.24 -18.46 4.87
CA SER A 32 15.78 -19.64 4.16
C SER A 32 14.26 -19.82 4.19
N ASP A 33 13.73 -20.30 3.09
CA ASP A 33 12.32 -20.70 2.96
C ASP A 33 11.36 -19.56 3.32
N CYS A 34 11.74 -18.31 3.02
CA CYS A 34 10.94 -17.12 3.34
C CYS A 34 10.10 -16.70 2.12
N ARG A 35 8.94 -16.09 2.41
CA ARG A 35 8.02 -15.57 1.40
C ARG A 35 7.73 -14.10 1.68
N SER A 36 7.83 -13.27 0.64
CA SER A 36 7.64 -11.83 0.77
C SER A 36 6.67 -11.30 -0.27
N LEU A 37 5.70 -10.54 0.20
CA LEU A 37 4.77 -9.77 -0.60
C LEU A 37 4.75 -8.34 -0.04
N VAL A 38 5.72 -7.53 -0.45
CA VAL A 38 5.95 -6.20 0.11
C VAL A 38 5.97 -5.14 -0.96
N THR A 39 5.60 -3.93 -0.60
CA THR A 39 6.00 -2.71 -1.30
C THR A 39 7.10 -2.06 -0.50
N VAL A 40 8.15 -1.58 -1.16
CA VAL A 40 9.30 -0.97 -0.50
C VAL A 40 9.52 0.42 -1.07
N ASP A 41 9.58 1.39 -0.17
CA ASP A 41 10.00 2.77 -0.44
C ASP A 41 11.27 3.04 0.39
N GLY A 42 12.40 3.17 -0.29
CA GLY A 42 13.71 3.31 0.36
C GLY A 42 14.78 3.85 -0.58
N GLY A 43 15.92 4.24 -0.01
CA GLY A 43 17.09 4.71 -0.73
C GLY A 43 17.97 3.57 -1.23
N ALA A 44 19.22 3.50 -0.73
CA ALA A 44 20.15 2.44 -1.07
C ALA A 44 19.83 1.11 -0.35
N TYR A 45 20.27 0.02 -0.95
CA TYR A 45 20.12 -1.33 -0.39
C TYR A 45 18.65 -1.68 -0.13
N THR A 46 17.85 -1.73 -1.18
CA THR A 46 16.44 -2.11 -1.11
C THR A 46 16.19 -3.44 -1.79
N GLY A 47 15.34 -4.29 -1.18
CA GLY A 47 15.01 -5.58 -1.76
C GLY A 47 13.72 -6.18 -1.22
N ALA A 48 13.08 -7.01 -2.04
CA ALA A 48 11.85 -7.70 -1.62
C ALA A 48 12.11 -8.73 -0.50
N ILE A 49 13.31 -9.29 -0.43
CA ILE A 49 13.74 -10.24 0.60
C ILE A 49 14.62 -9.53 1.63
N ALA A 50 15.72 -8.91 1.20
CA ALA A 50 16.60 -8.19 2.09
C ALA A 50 17.14 -6.92 1.43
N GLY A 51 17.43 -5.90 2.24
CA GLY A 51 18.19 -4.74 1.76
C GLY A 51 19.58 -5.16 1.33
N ASP A 52 20.28 -5.90 2.20
CA ASP A 52 21.59 -6.48 1.90
C ASP A 52 21.82 -7.76 2.75
N VAL A 53 22.85 -8.54 2.39
CA VAL A 53 23.21 -9.79 3.05
C VAL A 53 24.72 -9.82 3.28
N ASP A 54 25.12 -10.32 4.45
CA ASP A 54 26.53 -10.49 4.83
C ASP A 54 27.28 -11.29 3.73
N GLU A 55 28.55 -10.94 3.46
CA GLU A 55 29.40 -11.61 2.47
C GLU A 55 29.50 -13.12 2.70
N ASP A 56 29.55 -13.52 3.99
CA ASP A 56 29.53 -14.92 4.42
C ASP A 56 28.10 -15.46 4.63
N GLY A 57 27.10 -14.70 4.18
CA GLY A 57 25.69 -15.01 4.37
C GLY A 57 25.19 -16.13 3.45
N SER A 58 24.11 -16.78 3.86
CA SER A 58 23.44 -17.82 3.10
C SER A 58 21.96 -17.47 2.86
N VAL A 59 21.57 -17.45 1.59
CA VAL A 59 20.17 -17.27 1.20
C VAL A 59 19.74 -18.44 0.34
N THR A 60 18.63 -19.09 0.72
CA THR A 60 18.11 -20.27 0.01
C THR A 60 16.58 -20.30 -0.01
N SER A 61 16.01 -20.69 -1.14
CA SER A 61 14.56 -20.96 -1.27
C SER A 61 13.65 -19.80 -0.82
N CYS A 62 14.11 -18.56 -0.92
CA CYS A 62 13.30 -17.39 -0.66
C CYS A 62 12.55 -16.97 -1.92
N LEU A 63 11.25 -16.71 -1.82
CA LEU A 63 10.41 -16.29 -2.93
C LEU A 63 9.73 -14.95 -2.61
N PHE A 64 9.50 -14.17 -3.64
CA PHE A 64 8.75 -12.92 -3.51
C PHE A 64 7.92 -12.64 -4.75
N THR A 65 6.89 -11.82 -4.60
CA THR A 65 6.15 -11.28 -5.73
C THR A 65 6.26 -9.75 -5.70
N HIS A 66 6.84 -9.19 -6.74
CA HIS A 66 6.92 -7.75 -6.98
C HIS A 66 7.18 -7.50 -8.47
N GLU A 67 6.66 -6.40 -9.02
CA GLU A 67 6.74 -6.12 -10.46
C GLU A 67 8.12 -5.63 -10.90
N THR A 68 8.78 -4.84 -10.06
CA THR A 68 10.01 -4.13 -10.44
C THR A 68 11.16 -4.31 -9.45
N LEU A 69 10.88 -4.64 -8.19
CA LEU A 69 11.90 -4.76 -7.15
C LEU A 69 12.60 -6.12 -7.26
N GLY A 70 13.93 -6.12 -7.13
CA GLY A 70 14.71 -7.35 -6.98
C GLY A 70 14.68 -7.91 -5.55
N ALA A 71 15.31 -9.06 -5.36
CA ALA A 71 15.32 -9.78 -4.10
C ALA A 71 16.18 -9.10 -3.02
N ILE A 72 17.43 -8.79 -3.35
CA ILE A 72 18.47 -8.27 -2.45
C ILE A 72 19.18 -7.15 -3.19
N ASP A 73 19.20 -5.95 -2.62
CA ASP A 73 19.79 -4.75 -3.25
C ASP A 73 19.41 -4.61 -4.75
N GLY A 74 18.13 -4.79 -5.05
CA GLY A 74 17.61 -4.73 -6.42
C GLY A 74 17.96 -5.93 -7.32
N ILE A 75 18.68 -6.94 -6.84
CA ILE A 75 19.14 -8.08 -7.62
C ILE A 75 18.43 -9.37 -7.20
N SER A 76 17.94 -10.13 -8.18
CA SER A 76 17.33 -11.46 -7.95
C SER A 76 18.34 -12.57 -8.22
N TYR A 77 18.33 -13.58 -7.37
CA TYR A 77 19.29 -14.69 -7.40
C TYR A 77 18.57 -16.03 -7.56
N ALA A 78 18.75 -16.67 -8.71
CA ALA A 78 18.12 -17.97 -8.99
C ALA A 78 18.43 -19.03 -7.92
N ARG A 79 17.41 -19.75 -7.47
CA ARG A 79 17.44 -20.78 -6.41
C ARG A 79 17.78 -20.26 -5.00
N LYS A 80 18.04 -18.96 -4.85
CA LYS A 80 18.35 -18.34 -3.56
C LYS A 80 17.22 -17.42 -3.13
N ALA A 81 17.01 -16.36 -3.90
CA ALA A 81 15.94 -15.37 -3.70
C ALA A 81 15.45 -14.92 -5.08
N GLU A 82 14.31 -15.41 -5.51
CA GLU A 82 13.82 -15.23 -6.87
C GLU A 82 12.34 -14.81 -6.91
N PRO A 83 11.95 -14.09 -7.96
CA PRO A 83 10.54 -13.73 -8.13
C PRO A 83 9.69 -14.96 -8.44
N ALA A 84 8.48 -14.95 -7.94
CA ALA A 84 7.45 -15.95 -8.21
C ALA A 84 6.13 -15.27 -8.57
N ALA A 85 5.30 -15.92 -9.38
CA ALA A 85 3.93 -15.50 -9.55
C ALA A 85 3.18 -15.57 -8.20
N PHE A 86 2.21 -14.68 -7.99
CA PHE A 86 1.46 -14.60 -6.73
C PHE A 86 0.84 -15.95 -6.33
N ASP A 87 0.23 -16.66 -7.28
CA ASP A 87 -0.38 -17.96 -7.04
C ASP A 87 0.67 -19.01 -6.61
N ALA A 88 1.86 -18.99 -7.20
CA ALA A 88 2.97 -19.87 -6.81
C ALA A 88 3.54 -19.49 -5.44
N LEU A 89 3.59 -18.19 -5.11
CA LEU A 89 4.01 -17.73 -3.79
C LEU A 89 3.06 -18.21 -2.68
N CYS A 90 1.77 -18.36 -2.99
CA CYS A 90 0.71 -18.74 -2.06
C CYS A 90 0.34 -20.22 -2.09
N ALA A 91 0.94 -21.02 -2.98
CA ALA A 91 0.51 -22.40 -3.24
C ALA A 91 0.85 -23.42 -2.14
N GLU A 92 1.77 -23.11 -1.24
CA GLU A 92 2.18 -24.04 -0.19
C GLU A 92 1.16 -24.10 0.96
N ASP A 93 0.85 -25.28 1.44
CA ASP A 93 -0.09 -25.52 2.55
C ASP A 93 0.35 -24.81 3.86
N THR A 94 1.64 -24.48 3.97
CA THR A 94 2.21 -23.77 5.12
C THR A 94 1.95 -22.28 5.11
N VAL A 95 1.54 -21.70 3.96
CA VAL A 95 1.29 -20.27 3.83
C VAL A 95 -0.01 -19.91 4.56
N PRO A 96 0.02 -18.93 5.49
CA PRO A 96 -1.19 -18.49 6.18
C PRO A 96 -2.23 -17.94 5.18
N LYS A 97 -3.51 -18.29 5.38
CA LYS A 97 -4.61 -17.78 4.52
C LYS A 97 -4.63 -16.25 4.43
N THR A 98 -4.30 -15.57 5.51
CA THR A 98 -4.23 -14.10 5.56
C THR A 98 -3.13 -13.54 4.66
N PHE A 99 -2.12 -14.31 4.34
CA PHE A 99 -1.07 -13.89 3.41
C PHE A 99 -1.60 -13.78 1.98
N SER A 100 -2.42 -14.74 1.54
CA SER A 100 -3.01 -14.73 0.19
C SER A 100 -4.25 -13.83 0.04
N GLN A 101 -4.86 -13.38 1.14
CA GLN A 101 -6.00 -12.47 1.10
C GLN A 101 -5.55 -11.06 0.77
N MET A 102 -6.05 -10.50 -0.33
CA MET A 102 -5.78 -9.13 -0.76
C MET A 102 -7.04 -8.30 -0.58
N GLU A 103 -6.93 -7.14 0.12
CA GLU A 103 -8.07 -6.30 0.42
C GLU A 103 -7.69 -4.82 0.56
N LEU A 104 -8.61 -3.93 0.19
CA LEU A 104 -8.57 -2.52 0.51
C LEU A 104 -9.54 -2.26 1.67
N THR A 105 -9.03 -1.63 2.72
CA THR A 105 -9.85 -1.15 3.83
C THR A 105 -10.13 0.33 3.65
N PHE A 106 -11.38 0.70 3.46
CA PHE A 106 -11.83 2.08 3.30
C PHE A 106 -12.30 2.65 4.64
N ARG A 107 -11.80 3.83 5.00
CA ARG A 107 -12.13 4.49 6.28
C ARG A 107 -12.57 5.93 6.05
N ALA A 108 -13.51 6.38 6.84
CA ALA A 108 -13.98 7.76 6.85
C ALA A 108 -14.09 8.26 8.31
N ASP A 109 -13.52 9.43 8.62
CA ASP A 109 -13.42 9.97 9.98
C ASP A 109 -12.90 8.92 11.00
N GLY A 110 -11.90 8.12 10.58
CA GLY A 110 -11.28 7.08 11.41
C GLY A 110 -12.11 5.81 11.61
N LYS A 111 -13.27 5.68 10.97
CA LYS A 111 -14.14 4.49 11.05
C LYS A 111 -14.08 3.71 9.74
N GLU A 112 -14.06 2.40 9.84
CA GLU A 112 -14.18 1.52 8.70
C GLU A 112 -15.54 1.69 8.03
N VAL A 113 -15.52 1.91 6.71
CA VAL A 113 -16.71 2.03 5.86
C VAL A 113 -16.94 0.74 5.10
N ALA A 114 -15.87 0.17 4.53
CA ALA A 114 -15.93 -1.06 3.78
C ALA A 114 -14.56 -1.75 3.73
N VAL A 115 -14.58 -3.08 3.59
CA VAL A 115 -13.42 -3.89 3.19
C VAL A 115 -13.74 -4.54 1.87
N VAL A 116 -12.95 -4.25 0.84
CA VAL A 116 -13.17 -4.73 -0.52
C VAL A 116 -12.04 -5.68 -0.90
N PRO A 117 -12.32 -6.99 -1.02
CA PRO A 117 -11.33 -7.95 -1.47
C PRO A 117 -11.03 -7.76 -2.96
N PHE A 118 -9.80 -8.05 -3.35
CA PHE A 118 -9.40 -8.05 -4.75
C PHE A 118 -8.42 -9.19 -5.05
N GLN A 119 -8.19 -9.47 -6.33
CA GLN A 119 -7.15 -10.40 -6.78
C GLN A 119 -5.87 -9.62 -7.10
N TYR A 120 -4.72 -10.15 -6.71
CA TYR A 120 -3.42 -9.54 -7.00
C TYR A 120 -3.28 -9.20 -8.51
N GLY A 121 -2.86 -7.98 -8.82
CA GLY A 121 -2.75 -7.49 -10.19
C GLY A 121 -4.08 -7.19 -10.88
N ARG A 122 -5.21 -7.21 -10.15
CA ARG A 122 -6.53 -6.83 -10.63
C ARG A 122 -7.05 -5.60 -9.91
N GLY A 123 -8.05 -4.96 -10.51
CA GLY A 123 -8.75 -3.84 -9.91
C GLY A 123 -9.96 -4.25 -9.09
N ILE A 124 -10.66 -3.23 -8.58
CA ILE A 124 -11.99 -3.36 -7.99
C ILE A 124 -13.03 -2.73 -8.92
N ASP A 125 -14.24 -3.28 -8.94
CA ASP A 125 -15.29 -2.84 -9.88
C ASP A 125 -15.85 -1.47 -9.52
N SER A 126 -15.92 -1.12 -8.25
CA SER A 126 -16.46 0.16 -7.78
C SER A 126 -15.89 0.56 -6.43
N LEU A 127 -15.80 1.87 -6.20
CA LEU A 127 -15.46 2.42 -4.90
C LEU A 127 -16.69 2.46 -3.98
N PRO A 128 -16.54 2.20 -2.68
CA PRO A 128 -17.63 2.37 -1.72
C PRO A 128 -18.03 3.84 -1.61
N GLU A 129 -19.29 4.08 -1.25
CA GLU A 129 -19.80 5.43 -1.01
C GLU A 129 -19.14 6.03 0.24
N ILE A 130 -18.70 7.30 0.13
CA ILE A 130 -18.15 8.02 1.29
C ILE A 130 -19.30 8.60 2.11
N PRO A 131 -19.34 8.37 3.42
CA PRO A 131 -20.36 8.97 4.28
C PRO A 131 -20.38 10.49 4.16
N ALA A 132 -21.56 11.07 3.89
CA ALA A 132 -21.71 12.51 3.74
C ALA A 132 -21.40 13.23 5.03
N LYS A 133 -20.65 14.35 4.95
CA LYS A 133 -20.34 15.24 6.06
C LYS A 133 -20.81 16.65 5.75
N LYS A 134 -21.70 17.20 6.58
CA LYS A 134 -22.27 18.53 6.34
C LYS A 134 -21.18 19.59 6.20
N GLY A 135 -21.18 20.31 5.10
CA GLY A 135 -20.23 21.38 4.81
C GLY A 135 -18.89 20.91 4.22
N PHE A 136 -18.78 19.63 3.80
CA PHE A 136 -17.58 19.07 3.20
C PHE A 136 -17.91 18.35 1.89
N SER A 137 -16.99 18.42 0.93
CA SER A 137 -16.85 17.43 -0.13
C SER A 137 -15.90 16.32 0.32
N ALA A 138 -16.03 15.14 -0.25
CA ALA A 138 -15.15 14.03 0.11
C ALA A 138 -14.74 13.24 -1.12
N VAL A 139 -13.50 12.76 -1.11
CA VAL A 139 -12.94 11.90 -2.15
C VAL A 139 -12.09 10.81 -1.51
N TRP A 140 -12.01 9.65 -2.16
CA TRP A 140 -10.99 8.66 -1.83
C TRP A 140 -9.62 9.12 -2.34
N PRO A 141 -8.51 8.69 -1.72
CA PRO A 141 -7.17 8.99 -2.21
C PRO A 141 -6.98 8.61 -3.68
N ASP A 142 -6.14 9.35 -4.37
CA ASP A 142 -5.76 9.05 -5.75
C ASP A 142 -4.88 7.80 -5.77
N LEU A 143 -5.40 6.72 -6.37
CA LEU A 143 -4.77 5.42 -6.49
C LEU A 143 -5.21 4.80 -7.80
N ASP A 144 -4.35 4.03 -8.47
CA ASP A 144 -4.78 3.20 -9.58
C ASP A 144 -5.60 2.01 -9.08
N TYR A 145 -6.91 2.20 -9.02
CA TYR A 145 -7.86 1.16 -8.58
C TYR A 145 -8.08 0.05 -9.63
N THR A 146 -7.45 0.13 -10.79
CA THR A 146 -7.56 -0.89 -11.85
C THR A 146 -6.48 -1.95 -11.76
N HIS A 147 -5.38 -1.67 -11.06
CA HIS A 147 -4.24 -2.57 -10.91
C HIS A 147 -3.68 -2.52 -9.49
N LEU A 148 -4.09 -3.46 -8.65
CA LEU A 148 -3.78 -3.49 -7.24
C LEU A 148 -2.83 -4.64 -6.90
N THR A 149 -1.70 -4.30 -6.28
CA THR A 149 -0.65 -5.27 -5.91
C THR A 149 -0.38 -5.33 -4.41
N ALA A 150 -1.03 -4.46 -3.61
CA ALA A 150 -0.84 -4.39 -2.17
C ALA A 150 -2.16 -4.17 -1.43
N SER A 151 -2.35 -4.86 -0.31
CA SER A 151 -3.39 -4.53 0.65
C SER A 151 -3.05 -3.25 1.38
N GLN A 152 -4.00 -2.33 1.51
CA GLN A 152 -3.78 -1.05 2.18
C GLN A 152 -5.07 -0.48 2.76
N THR A 153 -4.90 0.47 3.69
CA THR A 153 -6.00 1.24 4.26
C THR A 153 -6.04 2.62 3.62
N LEU A 154 -7.22 3.02 3.18
CA LEU A 154 -7.48 4.29 2.51
C LEU A 154 -8.42 5.12 3.36
N ASP A 155 -7.96 6.30 3.79
CA ASP A 155 -8.78 7.24 4.54
C ASP A 155 -9.38 8.29 3.59
N ALA A 156 -10.70 8.51 3.68
CA ALA A 156 -11.39 9.54 2.90
C ALA A 156 -10.87 10.94 3.24
N VAL A 157 -10.62 11.72 2.21
CA VAL A 157 -10.19 13.12 2.34
C VAL A 157 -11.41 14.02 2.28
N TYR A 158 -11.73 14.69 3.40
CA TYR A 158 -12.79 15.66 3.52
C TYR A 158 -12.27 17.09 3.35
N THR A 159 -12.78 17.81 2.37
CA THR A 159 -12.44 19.21 2.10
C THR A 159 -13.63 20.10 2.40
N PRO A 160 -13.52 21.11 3.29
CA PRO A 160 -14.64 22.01 3.58
C PRO A 160 -15.03 22.81 2.34
N TYR A 161 -16.33 23.04 2.15
CA TYR A 161 -16.78 23.96 1.13
C TYR A 161 -16.31 25.37 1.49
N THR A 162 -15.49 25.95 0.64
CA THR A 162 -15.19 27.40 0.74
C THR A 162 -16.33 28.13 0.05
N SER A 163 -17.27 28.67 0.82
CA SER A 163 -18.23 29.63 0.28
C SER A 163 -17.50 30.96 0.07
N SER A 164 -17.02 31.21 -1.13
CA SER A 164 -16.65 32.56 -1.52
C SER A 164 -17.94 33.33 -1.83
N LEU A 165 -18.60 33.83 -0.79
CA LEU A 165 -19.74 34.77 -0.90
C LEU A 165 -19.25 36.21 -1.19
N THR A 166 -18.03 36.36 -1.75
CA THR A 166 -17.42 37.69 -1.82
C THR A 166 -17.90 38.55 -2.99
N ASP A 167 -18.52 37.98 -4.02
CA ASP A 167 -18.96 38.79 -5.18
C ASP A 167 -20.48 39.03 -5.27
N ASP A 168 -21.30 38.14 -4.75
CA ASP A 168 -22.76 38.30 -4.84
C ASP A 168 -23.35 39.21 -3.75
N THR A 169 -22.62 39.44 -2.67
CA THR A 169 -23.10 40.29 -1.57
C THR A 169 -23.06 41.79 -1.87
N GLN A 170 -22.35 42.21 -2.93
CA GLN A 170 -22.31 43.62 -3.35
C GLN A 170 -23.48 44.02 -4.24
N THR A 171 -24.10 43.08 -4.94
CA THR A 171 -25.24 43.35 -5.81
C THR A 171 -26.59 43.24 -5.08
N LEU A 172 -26.70 42.45 -4.02
CA LEU A 172 -27.92 42.27 -3.23
C LEU A 172 -28.43 43.57 -2.59
N PRO A 173 -27.60 44.45 -2.01
CA PRO A 173 -28.08 45.73 -1.48
C PRO A 173 -28.63 46.66 -2.54
N GLN A 174 -28.10 46.67 -3.73
CA GLN A 174 -28.58 47.53 -4.84
C GLN A 174 -29.93 47.07 -5.37
N ILE A 175 -30.15 45.76 -5.47
CA ILE A 175 -31.43 45.20 -5.91
C ILE A 175 -32.54 45.50 -4.90
N LEU A 176 -32.22 45.51 -3.59
CA LEU A 176 -33.16 45.83 -2.54
C LEU A 176 -33.46 47.33 -2.40
N VAL A 177 -32.54 48.20 -2.88
CA VAL A 177 -32.73 49.67 -2.81
C VAL A 177 -33.48 50.18 -4.04
N ASP A 178 -33.28 49.56 -5.20
CA ASP A 178 -33.94 49.97 -6.46
C ASP A 178 -35.33 49.26 -6.66
N GLY A 179 -35.62 48.27 -5.85
CA GLY A 179 -36.93 47.61 -5.87
C GLY A 179 -37.97 48.48 -5.19
N SER A 180 -38.70 49.27 -5.96
CA SER A 180 -39.93 49.89 -5.48
C SER A 180 -40.94 48.78 -5.20
N PHE A 181 -41.18 48.48 -3.94
CA PHE A 181 -42.33 47.72 -3.50
C PHE A 181 -43.55 48.62 -3.65
N SER A 182 -44.25 48.48 -4.72
CA SER A 182 -45.60 49.02 -4.90
C SER A 182 -46.64 47.94 -4.57
#